data_379491b09fa259161662bf6e49366bc1
#
_entry.id   379491b09fa259161662bf6e49366bc1
#
_cell.length_a   1.000
_cell.length_b   1.000
_cell.length_c   1.000
_cell.angle_alpha   90.00
_cell.angle_beta   90.00
_cell.angle_gamma   90.00
#
_symmetry.space_group_name_H-M   'P 1'
#
loop_
_entity.id
_entity.type
_entity.pdbx_description
1 polymer ?
#
loop_
_entity_poly.entity_id
_entity_poly.type
_entity_poly.pdbx_seq_one_letter_code
_entity_poly.pdbx_strand_id
1 'polypeptide(L)'
;MDDDKKLTSKDFLNQLVAKHYEGALQAKAEGKPVVWATSICPQELLETMDLATVYPENHAAAIGARKGALEFIENAEGKGYSSDNCSYARVNLGYADIQKAEAQDIPMPDLLFCCSNICNTVIKWYENLSKTLQIPLILFDMPFNHTYEVPEHSIRYMRGQIEYAIGQLEDFTKRKFDYDKFGEVMELSNATCEWWKKATDWAKVIPSPLNGFDMFNYMAMIVCMRGNADGHRLFKMWHDELEAKAKAGLGPWNSAEEQYRVMWDGIACWPHLSTTFKALKKYGINMVTSTYPDSWNVRYEKNDLSGMAKAYASNYANRNLDYDEDNVVR
;
A
#
# COMPACT_ATOMS: atom_id res chain seq x y z
N MET A 1 -9.85 -4.09 -38.68
CA MET A 1 -10.48 -5.11 -37.84
C MET A 1 -9.63 -5.17 -36.59
N ASP A 2 -9.87 -4.24 -35.67
CA ASP A 2 -9.19 -4.25 -34.37
C ASP A 2 -9.84 -5.33 -33.50
N ASP A 3 -9.01 -6.28 -33.14
CA ASP A 3 -9.35 -7.31 -32.17
C ASP A 3 -9.82 -6.62 -30.88
N ASP A 4 -11.04 -6.91 -30.44
CA ASP A 4 -11.55 -6.61 -29.11
C ASP A 4 -10.73 -7.36 -28.05
N LYS A 5 -9.48 -6.93 -27.85
CA LYS A 5 -8.60 -7.50 -26.86
C LYS A 5 -9.17 -7.18 -25.48
N LYS A 6 -9.83 -8.15 -24.88
CA LYS A 6 -10.41 -8.02 -23.54
C LYS A 6 -9.34 -7.45 -22.57
N LEU A 7 -9.65 -6.33 -21.93
CA LEU A 7 -8.77 -5.68 -20.93
C LEU A 7 -8.40 -6.70 -19.84
N THR A 8 -7.11 -6.96 -19.66
CA THR A 8 -6.63 -7.83 -18.59
C THR A 8 -6.50 -7.07 -17.28
N SER A 9 -6.50 -7.78 -16.13
CA SER A 9 -6.25 -7.17 -14.84
C SER A 9 -4.87 -6.49 -14.77
N LYS A 10 -3.87 -7.02 -15.48
CA LYS A 10 -2.54 -6.43 -15.58
C LYS A 10 -2.53 -5.13 -16.39
N ASP A 11 -3.26 -5.07 -17.50
CA ASP A 11 -3.40 -3.83 -18.28
C ASP A 11 -4.11 -2.77 -17.45
N PHE A 12 -5.16 -3.17 -16.73
CA PHE A 12 -5.89 -2.28 -15.83
C PHE A 12 -5.04 -1.80 -14.66
N LEU A 13 -4.24 -2.68 -14.04
CA LEU A 13 -3.25 -2.30 -13.02
C LEU A 13 -2.31 -1.21 -13.53
N ASN A 14 -1.74 -1.35 -14.73
CA ASN A 14 -0.84 -0.35 -15.31
C ASN A 14 -1.54 1.00 -15.54
N GLN A 15 -2.80 0.97 -16.00
CA GLN A 15 -3.61 2.19 -16.14
C GLN A 15 -3.85 2.87 -14.79
N LEU A 16 -4.14 2.09 -13.74
CA LEU A 16 -4.40 2.64 -12.40
C LEU A 16 -3.15 3.22 -11.76
N VAL A 17 -1.99 2.59 -11.95
CA VAL A 17 -0.69 3.14 -11.48
C VAL A 17 -0.44 4.50 -12.15
N ALA A 18 -0.61 4.61 -13.45
CA ALA A 18 -0.46 5.89 -14.16
C ALA A 18 -1.49 6.92 -13.67
N LYS A 19 -2.76 6.56 -13.63
CA LYS A 19 -3.87 7.43 -13.16
C LYS A 19 -3.63 7.96 -11.74
N HIS A 20 -3.08 7.15 -10.83
CA HIS A 20 -2.81 7.55 -9.45
C HIS A 20 -1.80 8.72 -9.39
N TYR A 21 -0.67 8.60 -10.06
CA TYR A 21 0.36 9.65 -10.07
C TYR A 21 -0.04 10.88 -10.90
N GLU A 22 -0.60 10.66 -12.09
CA GLU A 22 -1.11 11.73 -12.94
C GLU A 22 -2.24 12.52 -12.27
N GLY A 23 -3.14 11.82 -11.59
CA GLY A 23 -4.24 12.44 -10.84
C GLY A 23 -3.76 13.32 -9.70
N ALA A 24 -2.70 12.92 -8.99
CA ALA A 24 -2.11 13.75 -7.95
C ALA A 24 -1.43 15.02 -8.52
N LEU A 25 -0.71 14.89 -9.64
CA LEU A 25 -0.11 16.03 -10.35
C LEU A 25 -1.19 17.00 -10.86
N GLN A 26 -2.26 16.47 -11.44
CA GLN A 26 -3.40 17.27 -11.91
C GLN A 26 -4.09 17.98 -10.74
N ALA A 27 -4.35 17.29 -9.62
CA ALA A 27 -4.95 17.90 -8.43
C ALA A 27 -4.13 19.11 -7.94
N LYS A 28 -2.80 18.96 -7.89
CA LYS A 28 -1.90 20.07 -7.52
C LYS A 28 -1.98 21.23 -8.51
N ALA A 29 -2.00 20.94 -9.81
CA ALA A 29 -2.13 21.95 -10.86
C ALA A 29 -3.47 22.72 -10.80
N GLU A 30 -4.52 22.05 -10.33
CA GLU A 30 -5.85 22.63 -10.09
C GLU A 30 -5.94 23.40 -8.74
N GLY A 31 -4.85 23.47 -7.98
CA GLY A 31 -4.82 24.14 -6.67
C GLY A 31 -5.50 23.33 -5.54
N LYS A 32 -5.74 22.05 -5.75
CA LYS A 32 -6.25 21.15 -4.74
C LYS A 32 -5.11 20.68 -3.84
N PRO A 33 -5.35 20.53 -2.52
CA PRO A 33 -4.31 20.06 -1.61
C PRO A 33 -3.90 18.62 -1.89
N VAL A 34 -2.61 18.35 -1.75
CA VAL A 34 -2.01 17.03 -1.87
C VAL A 34 -1.49 16.57 -0.52
N VAL A 35 -1.78 15.33 -0.17
CA VAL A 35 -1.32 14.69 1.07
C VAL A 35 -0.23 13.68 0.75
N TRP A 36 0.91 13.74 1.44
CA TRP A 36 1.81 12.60 1.50
C TRP A 36 1.49 11.79 2.75
N ALA A 37 1.07 10.55 2.56
CA ALA A 37 0.66 9.66 3.63
C ALA A 37 1.56 8.43 3.71
N THR A 38 1.77 7.91 4.92
CA THR A 38 2.42 6.60 5.09
C THR A 38 1.56 5.48 4.50
N SER A 39 2.19 4.45 3.98
CA SER A 39 1.52 3.42 3.18
C SER A 39 0.48 2.59 3.97
N ILE A 40 0.68 2.39 5.27
CA ILE A 40 -0.31 1.74 6.15
C ILE A 40 -1.03 2.80 7.00
N CYS A 41 -1.74 3.70 6.35
CA CYS A 41 -2.60 4.66 7.03
C CYS A 41 -4.08 4.30 6.83
N PRO A 42 -4.98 4.86 7.65
CA PRO A 42 -6.42 4.78 7.38
C PRO A 42 -6.77 5.68 6.18
N GLN A 43 -6.40 5.22 4.96
CA GLN A 43 -6.62 5.96 3.72
C GLN A 43 -8.10 6.29 3.48
N GLU A 44 -9.01 5.56 4.12
CA GLU A 44 -10.44 5.80 4.09
C GLU A 44 -10.81 7.20 4.61
N LEU A 45 -10.07 7.74 5.57
CA LEU A 45 -10.25 9.12 6.05
C LEU A 45 -9.92 10.14 4.96
N LEU A 46 -8.82 9.90 4.24
CA LEU A 46 -8.34 10.77 3.17
C LEU A 46 -9.26 10.70 1.93
N GLU A 47 -9.71 9.50 1.58
CA GLU A 47 -10.65 9.24 0.48
C GLU A 47 -12.01 9.89 0.78
N THR A 48 -12.52 9.79 2.02
CA THR A 48 -13.76 10.46 2.44
C THR A 48 -13.69 11.97 2.26
N MET A 49 -12.53 12.55 2.48
CA MET A 49 -12.28 13.99 2.33
C MET A 49 -11.90 14.40 0.88
N ASP A 50 -11.93 13.50 -0.10
CA ASP A 50 -11.50 13.74 -1.49
C ASP A 50 -10.10 14.36 -1.58
N LEU A 51 -9.18 13.89 -0.78
CA LEU A 51 -7.80 14.38 -0.77
C LEU A 51 -6.94 13.60 -1.75
N ALA A 52 -6.29 14.30 -2.66
CA ALA A 52 -5.29 13.70 -3.52
C ALA A 52 -4.12 13.19 -2.67
N THR A 53 -3.95 11.87 -2.60
CA THR A 53 -2.97 11.25 -1.69
C THR A 53 -1.87 10.57 -2.48
N VAL A 54 -0.63 10.79 -2.08
CA VAL A 54 0.56 10.10 -2.58
C VAL A 54 1.22 9.36 -1.41
N TYR A 55 1.76 8.20 -1.70
CA TYR A 55 2.45 7.36 -0.72
C TYR A 55 3.95 7.34 -1.01
N PRO A 56 4.78 8.08 -0.26
CA PRO A 56 6.22 8.19 -0.46
C PRO A 56 6.96 6.85 -0.50
N GLU A 57 6.52 5.85 0.28
CA GLU A 57 7.10 4.50 0.24
C GLU A 57 6.84 3.84 -1.12
N ASN A 58 5.63 3.95 -1.68
CA ASN A 58 5.30 3.45 -3.00
C ASN A 58 6.08 4.17 -4.10
N HIS A 59 6.22 5.48 -3.98
CA HIS A 59 7.01 6.29 -4.89
C HIS A 59 8.48 5.87 -4.88
N ALA A 60 9.08 5.71 -3.70
CA ALA A 60 10.45 5.24 -3.55
C ALA A 60 10.63 3.82 -4.14
N ALA A 61 9.63 2.94 -3.94
CA ALA A 61 9.63 1.61 -4.56
C ALA A 61 9.57 1.68 -6.10
N ALA A 62 8.73 2.56 -6.66
CA ALA A 62 8.62 2.75 -8.10
C ALA A 62 9.92 3.30 -8.72
N ILE A 63 10.54 4.28 -8.08
CA ILE A 63 11.86 4.81 -8.46
C ILE A 63 12.92 3.69 -8.38
N GLY A 64 12.95 2.92 -7.28
CA GLY A 64 13.87 1.82 -7.08
C GLY A 64 13.72 0.73 -8.15
N ALA A 65 12.48 0.32 -8.46
CA ALA A 65 12.19 -0.68 -9.49
C ALA A 65 12.67 -0.25 -10.89
N ARG A 66 12.66 1.05 -11.15
CA ARG A 66 13.16 1.66 -12.40
C ARG A 66 14.64 2.02 -12.33
N LYS A 67 15.34 1.68 -11.23
CA LYS A 67 16.79 1.94 -11.00
C LYS A 67 17.17 3.42 -10.98
N GLY A 68 16.23 4.31 -10.69
CA GLY A 68 16.44 5.76 -10.61
C GLY A 68 16.76 6.28 -9.20
N ALA A 69 17.06 5.41 -8.23
CA ALA A 69 17.15 5.82 -6.81
C ALA A 69 18.47 6.50 -6.42
N LEU A 70 19.56 6.27 -7.17
CA LEU A 70 20.92 6.64 -6.76
C LEU A 70 21.08 8.14 -6.54
N GLU A 71 20.60 8.95 -7.48
CA GLU A 71 20.66 10.42 -7.42
C GLU A 71 20.03 10.97 -6.13
N PHE A 72 18.86 10.46 -5.75
CA PHE A 72 18.15 10.90 -4.54
C PHE A 72 18.86 10.45 -3.27
N ILE A 73 19.41 9.23 -3.26
CA ILE A 73 20.15 8.68 -2.13
C ILE A 73 21.42 9.52 -1.90
N GLU A 74 22.20 9.79 -2.95
CA GLU A 74 23.42 10.62 -2.88
C GLU A 74 23.10 12.06 -2.45
N ASN A 75 22.01 12.65 -2.94
CA ASN A 75 21.56 13.96 -2.51
C ASN A 75 21.23 13.97 -1.00
N ALA A 76 20.46 13.01 -0.51
CA ALA A 76 20.11 12.92 0.90
C ALA A 76 21.36 12.73 1.79
N GLU A 77 22.28 11.85 1.40
CA GLU A 77 23.54 11.63 2.11
C GLU A 77 24.42 12.88 2.10
N GLY A 78 24.49 13.60 0.98
CA GLY A 78 25.17 14.89 0.87
C GLY A 78 24.62 15.97 1.79
N LYS A 79 23.36 15.85 2.22
CA LYS A 79 22.70 16.72 3.21
C LYS A 79 22.89 16.26 4.67
N GLY A 80 23.62 15.15 4.88
CA GLY A 80 23.96 14.64 6.20
C GLY A 80 23.01 13.57 6.74
N TYR A 81 22.11 13.04 5.92
CA TYR A 81 21.35 11.84 6.30
C TYR A 81 22.27 10.61 6.23
N SER A 82 22.24 9.78 7.28
CA SER A 82 23.10 8.60 7.35
C SER A 82 22.80 7.60 6.24
N SER A 83 23.86 6.98 5.68
CA SER A 83 23.75 5.85 4.76
C SER A 83 23.11 4.61 5.38
N ASP A 84 23.08 4.51 6.72
CA ASP A 84 22.42 3.43 7.46
C ASP A 84 20.90 3.60 7.54
N ASN A 85 20.37 4.77 7.16
CA ASN A 85 18.93 4.98 7.11
C ASN A 85 18.27 4.17 5.99
N CYS A 86 16.99 3.89 6.17
CA CYS A 86 16.16 3.25 5.17
C CYS A 86 16.29 3.92 3.79
N SER A 87 16.51 3.14 2.73
CA SER A 87 16.62 3.66 1.37
C SER A 87 15.35 4.37 0.89
N TYR A 88 14.16 3.95 1.33
CA TYR A 88 12.92 4.68 1.03
C TYR A 88 12.94 6.10 1.57
N ALA A 89 13.36 6.26 2.83
CA ALA A 89 13.47 7.58 3.45
C ALA A 89 14.48 8.45 2.70
N ARG A 90 15.66 7.90 2.36
CA ARG A 90 16.69 8.65 1.60
C ARG A 90 16.21 9.05 0.21
N VAL A 91 15.54 8.15 -0.51
CA VAL A 91 14.98 8.45 -1.84
C VAL A 91 13.96 9.58 -1.75
N ASN A 92 13.02 9.52 -0.80
CA ASN A 92 12.00 10.56 -0.70
C ASN A 92 12.54 11.88 -0.15
N LEU A 93 13.47 11.86 0.81
CA LEU A 93 14.13 13.08 1.32
C LEU A 93 14.96 13.76 0.23
N GLY A 94 15.68 12.99 -0.59
CA GLY A 94 16.38 13.50 -1.76
C GLY A 94 15.41 14.04 -2.83
N TYR A 95 14.30 13.33 -3.06
CA TYR A 95 13.26 13.82 -3.96
C TYR A 95 12.63 15.13 -3.49
N ALA A 96 12.36 15.27 -2.19
CA ALA A 96 11.78 16.49 -1.62
C ALA A 96 12.68 17.72 -1.84
N ASP A 97 13.98 17.51 -2.00
CA ASP A 97 14.94 18.56 -2.35
C ASP A 97 15.02 18.83 -3.87
N ILE A 98 15.22 17.77 -4.65
CA ILE A 98 15.39 17.86 -6.12
C ILE A 98 14.07 18.22 -6.82
N GLN A 99 12.95 17.70 -6.31
CA GLN A 99 11.57 17.92 -6.78
C GLN A 99 11.33 17.51 -8.25
N LYS A 100 12.14 16.60 -8.77
CA LYS A 100 12.04 16.08 -10.13
C LYS A 100 12.59 14.66 -10.20
N ALA A 101 11.87 13.75 -10.84
CA ALA A 101 12.32 12.38 -11.10
C ALA A 101 11.89 11.93 -12.51
N GLU A 102 12.86 11.56 -13.33
CA GLU A 102 12.56 11.01 -14.67
C GLU A 102 11.78 9.69 -14.59
N ALA A 103 12.05 8.89 -13.57
CA ALA A 103 11.39 7.60 -13.39
C ALA A 103 9.91 7.75 -13.02
N GLN A 104 9.58 8.65 -12.11
CA GLN A 104 8.23 8.94 -11.65
C GLN A 104 8.21 10.25 -10.87
N ASP A 105 7.51 11.25 -11.38
CA ASP A 105 7.25 12.50 -10.66
C ASP A 105 6.03 12.38 -9.74
N ILE A 106 6.07 13.14 -8.65
CA ILE A 106 4.94 13.36 -7.74
C ILE A 106 4.87 14.84 -7.32
N PRO A 107 3.68 15.38 -7.03
CA PRO A 107 3.57 16.76 -6.56
C PRO A 107 4.07 16.88 -5.11
N MET A 108 4.62 18.05 -4.76
CA MET A 108 4.98 18.36 -3.38
C MET A 108 3.72 18.45 -2.50
N PRO A 109 3.79 17.97 -1.26
CA PRO A 109 2.64 17.90 -0.37
C PRO A 109 2.26 19.25 0.23
N ASP A 110 0.99 19.38 0.61
CA ASP A 110 0.47 20.48 1.42
C ASP A 110 0.19 20.00 2.87
N LEU A 111 0.10 18.69 3.06
CA LEU A 111 -0.10 18.03 4.36
C LEU A 111 0.66 16.71 4.39
N LEU A 112 1.21 16.38 5.54
CA LEU A 112 1.77 15.06 5.83
C LEU A 112 0.84 14.30 6.78
N PHE A 113 0.59 13.01 6.46
CA PHE A 113 -0.19 12.10 7.30
C PHE A 113 0.67 10.88 7.63
N CYS A 114 1.20 10.81 8.84
CA CYS A 114 2.14 9.78 9.27
C CYS A 114 1.51 8.85 10.30
N CYS A 115 1.61 7.53 10.06
CA CYS A 115 1.22 6.51 11.03
C CYS A 115 2.43 5.88 11.68
N SER A 116 2.34 5.57 12.98
CA SER A 116 3.46 5.01 13.75
C SER A 116 3.65 3.50 13.61
N ASN A 117 2.75 2.81 12.91
CA ASN A 117 2.69 1.34 12.82
C ASN A 117 3.62 0.69 11.80
N ILE A 118 4.50 1.45 11.16
CA ILE A 118 5.47 0.90 10.20
C ILE A 118 6.82 0.69 10.89
N CYS A 119 7.49 1.77 11.26
CA CYS A 119 8.78 1.75 11.95
C CYS A 119 9.13 3.11 12.53
N ASN A 120 10.13 3.16 13.42
CA ASN A 120 10.59 4.42 14.00
C ASN A 120 11.20 5.38 12.96
N THR A 121 11.80 4.84 11.90
CA THR A 121 12.38 5.65 10.83
C THR A 121 11.32 6.48 10.12
N VAL A 122 10.13 5.94 9.85
CA VAL A 122 9.08 6.66 9.12
C VAL A 122 8.59 7.88 9.90
N ILE A 123 8.48 7.80 11.22
CA ILE A 123 8.09 8.94 12.06
C ILE A 123 9.12 10.06 11.91
N LYS A 124 10.41 9.74 12.08
CA LYS A 124 11.49 10.72 11.96
C LYS A 124 11.65 11.27 10.55
N TRP A 125 11.39 10.47 9.55
CA TRP A 125 11.36 10.89 8.15
C TRP A 125 10.27 11.95 7.93
N TYR A 126 9.03 11.70 8.36
CA TYR A 126 7.92 12.65 8.19
C TYR A 126 8.07 13.90 9.08
N GLU A 127 8.61 13.78 10.30
CA GLU A 127 8.98 14.94 11.12
C GLU A 127 10.01 15.85 10.43
N ASN A 128 11.02 15.24 9.78
CA ASN A 128 12.01 15.99 9.01
C ASN A 128 11.39 16.67 7.79
N LEU A 129 10.51 15.98 7.05
CA LEU A 129 9.79 16.59 5.93
C LEU A 129 8.95 17.79 6.40
N SER A 130 8.16 17.61 7.47
CA SER A 130 7.34 18.69 8.04
C SER A 130 8.18 19.92 8.39
N LYS A 131 9.32 19.69 9.06
CA LYS A 131 10.23 20.77 9.45
C LYS A 131 10.91 21.42 8.25
N THR A 132 11.37 20.65 7.28
CA THR A 132 12.10 21.16 6.11
C THR A 132 11.17 21.89 5.16
N LEU A 133 9.99 21.35 4.90
CA LEU A 133 8.99 21.93 3.99
C LEU A 133 8.09 22.96 4.67
N GLN A 134 8.13 23.05 6.00
CA GLN A 134 7.28 23.93 6.82
C GLN A 134 5.79 23.71 6.57
N ILE A 135 5.38 22.46 6.47
CA ILE A 135 3.99 22.05 6.26
C ILE A 135 3.47 21.25 7.46
N PRO A 136 2.15 21.25 7.69
CA PRO A 136 1.55 20.53 8.81
C PRO A 136 1.78 19.01 8.70
N LEU A 137 1.88 18.38 9.87
CA LEU A 137 1.97 16.93 10.02
C LEU A 137 0.85 16.45 10.96
N ILE A 138 0.01 15.56 10.47
CA ILE A 138 -0.88 14.76 11.31
C ILE A 138 -0.14 13.48 11.66
N LEU A 139 0.15 13.28 12.94
CA LEU A 139 0.71 12.03 13.44
C LEU A 139 -0.44 11.16 13.98
N PHE A 140 -0.64 10.04 13.34
CA PHE A 140 -1.62 9.02 13.72
C PHE A 140 -0.89 7.92 14.49
N ASP A 141 -1.02 7.94 15.80
CA ASP A 141 -0.30 7.02 16.67
C ASP A 141 -1.09 5.73 16.90
N MET A 142 -0.41 4.59 16.79
CA MET A 142 -1.01 3.27 16.88
C MET A 142 -0.37 2.49 18.03
N PRO A 143 -1.19 1.88 18.93
CA PRO A 143 -0.67 1.14 20.07
C PRO A 143 -0.03 -0.16 19.60
N PHE A 144 1.10 -0.52 20.17
CA PHE A 144 1.73 -1.81 19.90
C PHE A 144 1.09 -2.89 20.79
N ASN A 145 0.48 -3.91 20.18
CA ASN A 145 -0.12 -5.04 20.89
C ASN A 145 0.79 -6.27 20.84
N HIS A 146 0.91 -6.93 21.99
CA HIS A 146 1.71 -8.15 22.16
C HIS A 146 0.88 -9.43 22.10
N THR A 147 -0.43 -9.32 22.09
CA THR A 147 -1.39 -10.43 22.14
C THR A 147 -2.21 -10.51 20.87
N TYR A 148 -2.76 -11.68 20.55
CA TYR A 148 -3.66 -11.87 19.41
C TYR A 148 -5.02 -11.19 19.61
N GLU A 149 -5.50 -11.15 20.87
CA GLU A 149 -6.71 -10.40 21.18
C GLU A 149 -6.37 -8.92 21.37
N VAL A 150 -7.07 -8.06 20.64
CA VAL A 150 -6.90 -6.62 20.77
C VAL A 150 -7.59 -6.16 22.07
N PRO A 151 -6.85 -5.63 23.05
CA PRO A 151 -7.44 -5.20 24.30
C PRO A 151 -8.29 -3.96 24.13
N GLU A 152 -9.39 -3.88 24.90
CA GLU A 152 -10.38 -2.81 24.80
C GLU A 152 -9.78 -1.39 24.96
N HIS A 153 -8.73 -1.25 25.76
CA HIS A 153 -8.05 0.04 25.94
C HIS A 153 -7.33 0.48 24.66
N SER A 154 -6.78 -0.46 23.86
CA SER A 154 -6.16 -0.16 22.55
C SER A 154 -7.22 0.26 21.54
N ILE A 155 -8.39 -0.37 21.54
CA ILE A 155 -9.51 0.01 20.67
C ILE A 155 -9.99 1.42 21.00
N ARG A 156 -10.17 1.74 22.29
CA ARG A 156 -10.54 3.10 22.72
C ARG A 156 -9.49 4.13 22.34
N TYR A 157 -8.21 3.79 22.51
CA TYR A 157 -7.12 4.67 22.12
C TYR A 157 -7.16 4.95 20.60
N MET A 158 -7.29 3.91 19.79
CA MET A 158 -7.39 4.04 18.32
C MET A 158 -8.59 4.87 17.89
N ARG A 159 -9.75 4.67 18.54
CA ARG A 159 -10.92 5.50 18.28
C ARG A 159 -10.64 6.99 18.52
N GLY A 160 -9.97 7.30 19.63
CA GLY A 160 -9.56 8.68 19.92
C GLY A 160 -8.59 9.23 18.87
N GLN A 161 -7.65 8.40 18.37
CA GLN A 161 -6.74 8.81 17.29
C GLN A 161 -7.49 9.09 15.98
N ILE A 162 -8.47 8.27 15.63
CA ILE A 162 -9.29 8.48 14.43
C ILE A 162 -10.09 9.79 14.55
N GLU A 163 -10.78 9.99 15.67
CA GLU A 163 -11.56 11.21 15.93
C GLU A 163 -10.67 12.46 15.91
N TYR A 164 -9.48 12.38 16.48
CA TYR A 164 -8.48 13.45 16.45
C TYR A 164 -7.99 13.75 15.02
N ALA A 165 -7.67 12.71 14.25
CA ALA A 165 -7.25 12.87 12.86
C ALA A 165 -8.35 13.50 12.00
N ILE A 166 -9.62 13.09 12.18
CA ILE A 166 -10.77 13.69 11.51
C ILE A 166 -10.85 15.20 11.83
N GLY A 167 -10.74 15.57 13.11
CA GLY A 167 -10.75 16.98 13.51
C GLY A 167 -9.63 17.80 12.84
N GLN A 168 -8.42 17.25 12.76
CA GLN A 168 -7.30 17.91 12.09
C GLN A 168 -7.51 18.00 10.56
N LEU A 169 -8.10 16.99 9.93
CA LEU A 169 -8.46 17.03 8.52
C LEU A 169 -9.57 18.07 8.23
N GLU A 170 -10.57 18.19 9.10
CA GLU A 170 -11.57 19.26 9.02
C GLU A 170 -10.93 20.65 9.13
N ASP A 171 -10.02 20.81 10.10
CA ASP A 171 -9.30 22.08 10.30
C ASP A 171 -8.41 22.44 9.12
N PHE A 172 -7.74 21.46 8.52
CA PHE A 172 -6.90 21.68 7.34
C PHE A 172 -7.73 22.02 6.10
N THR A 173 -8.77 21.23 5.82
CA THR A 173 -9.58 21.38 4.60
C THR A 173 -10.65 22.46 4.69
N LYS A 174 -10.97 22.93 5.90
CA LYS A 174 -12.14 23.79 6.20
C LYS A 174 -13.47 23.19 5.77
N ARG A 175 -13.55 21.88 5.69
CA ARG A 175 -14.75 21.11 5.34
C ARG A 175 -15.12 20.18 6.48
N LYS A 176 -16.42 19.92 6.67
CA LYS A 176 -16.89 18.93 7.63
C LYS A 176 -16.70 17.52 7.07
N PHE A 177 -16.35 16.59 7.97
CA PHE A 177 -16.23 15.18 7.64
C PHE A 177 -17.62 14.57 7.38
N ASP A 178 -17.77 13.90 6.26
CA ASP A 178 -19.01 13.26 5.85
C ASP A 178 -19.03 11.80 6.32
N TYR A 179 -19.76 11.54 7.40
CA TYR A 179 -19.86 10.20 7.98
C TYR A 179 -20.66 9.21 7.13
N ASP A 180 -21.60 9.68 6.31
CA ASP A 180 -22.35 8.82 5.40
C ASP A 180 -21.43 8.34 4.28
N LYS A 181 -20.71 9.26 3.63
CA LYS A 181 -19.68 8.93 2.65
C LYS A 181 -18.58 8.05 3.25
N PHE A 182 -18.19 8.29 4.49
CA PHE A 182 -17.22 7.45 5.18
C PHE A 182 -17.69 6.00 5.31
N GLY A 183 -18.94 5.77 5.62
CA GLY A 183 -19.54 4.43 5.63
C GLY A 183 -19.45 3.73 4.28
N GLU A 184 -19.76 4.45 3.18
CA GLU A 184 -19.65 3.94 1.81
C GLU A 184 -18.17 3.61 1.43
N VAL A 185 -17.24 4.49 1.79
CA VAL A 185 -15.80 4.28 1.55
C VAL A 185 -15.29 3.07 2.31
N MET A 186 -15.70 2.89 3.57
CA MET A 186 -15.32 1.71 4.37
C MET A 186 -15.89 0.42 3.80
N GLU A 187 -17.15 0.42 3.35
CA GLU A 187 -17.77 -0.75 2.71
C GLU A 187 -16.99 -1.16 1.46
N LEU A 188 -16.63 -0.17 0.63
CA LEU A 188 -15.84 -0.40 -0.58
C LEU A 188 -14.41 -0.87 -0.27
N SER A 189 -13.79 -0.33 0.80
CA SER A 189 -12.48 -0.76 1.28
C SER A 189 -12.51 -2.21 1.74
N ASN A 190 -13.48 -2.60 2.54
CA ASN A 190 -13.68 -3.99 2.95
C ASN A 190 -13.84 -4.93 1.75
N ALA A 191 -14.73 -4.56 0.81
CA ALA A 191 -14.95 -5.37 -0.40
C ALA A 191 -13.67 -5.49 -1.26
N THR A 192 -12.86 -4.45 -1.31
CA THR A 192 -11.55 -4.46 -2.00
C THR A 192 -10.58 -5.43 -1.32
N CYS A 193 -10.46 -5.37 0.00
CA CYS A 193 -9.63 -6.27 0.79
C CYS A 193 -10.10 -7.73 0.70
N GLU A 194 -11.40 -7.96 0.63
CA GLU A 194 -11.98 -9.29 0.40
C GLU A 194 -11.55 -9.89 -0.95
N TRP A 195 -11.58 -9.10 -2.02
CA TRP A 195 -11.14 -9.58 -3.34
C TRP A 195 -9.63 -9.80 -3.38
N TRP A 196 -8.83 -8.96 -2.69
CA TRP A 196 -7.41 -9.22 -2.51
C TRP A 196 -7.18 -10.59 -1.87
N LYS A 197 -7.86 -10.85 -0.73
CA LYS A 197 -7.73 -12.14 -0.04
C LYS A 197 -8.17 -13.32 -0.92
N LYS A 198 -9.32 -13.21 -1.60
CA LYS A 198 -9.79 -14.25 -2.52
C LYS A 198 -8.78 -14.52 -3.65
N ALA A 199 -8.13 -13.48 -4.17
CA ALA A 199 -7.10 -13.62 -5.20
C ALA A 199 -5.84 -14.29 -4.64
N THR A 200 -5.37 -13.89 -3.45
CA THR A 200 -4.18 -14.48 -2.82
C THR A 200 -4.43 -15.90 -2.29
N ASP A 201 -5.67 -16.26 -1.93
CA ASP A 201 -6.04 -17.62 -1.51
C ASP A 201 -5.86 -18.67 -2.63
N TRP A 202 -5.78 -18.27 -3.90
CA TRP A 202 -5.40 -19.17 -4.98
C TRP A 202 -3.98 -19.74 -4.83
N ALA A 203 -3.17 -19.15 -3.94
CA ALA A 203 -1.92 -19.74 -3.50
C ALA A 203 -2.07 -21.15 -2.91
N LYS A 204 -3.23 -21.50 -2.34
CA LYS A 204 -3.51 -22.81 -1.71
C LYS A 204 -3.66 -23.95 -2.70
N VAL A 205 -3.93 -23.64 -3.98
CA VAL A 205 -4.10 -24.63 -5.05
C VAL A 205 -2.74 -25.10 -5.58
N ILE A 206 -2.64 -26.34 -6.03
CA ILE A 206 -1.43 -26.94 -6.60
C ILE A 206 -1.73 -27.49 -8.00
N PRO A 207 -1.04 -27.03 -9.06
CA PRO A 207 -0.10 -25.91 -9.07
C PRO A 207 -0.82 -24.58 -8.82
N SER A 208 -0.15 -23.64 -8.15
CA SER A 208 -0.73 -22.32 -7.88
C SER A 208 -0.81 -21.47 -9.15
N PRO A 209 -1.98 -20.92 -9.52
CA PRO A 209 -2.06 -19.98 -10.64
C PRO A 209 -1.41 -18.62 -10.31
N LEU A 210 -1.20 -18.34 -9.04
CA LEU A 210 -0.58 -17.12 -8.49
C LEU A 210 0.95 -17.27 -8.45
N ASN A 211 1.67 -16.19 -8.71
CA ASN A 211 3.11 -16.09 -8.48
C ASN A 211 3.46 -14.82 -7.70
N GLY A 212 4.58 -14.87 -6.99
CA GLY A 212 4.99 -13.78 -6.12
C GLY A 212 5.35 -12.49 -6.84
N PHE A 213 5.81 -12.55 -8.09
CA PHE A 213 6.09 -11.34 -8.86
C PHE A 213 4.80 -10.53 -9.11
N ASP A 214 3.73 -11.22 -9.50
CA ASP A 214 2.43 -10.56 -9.68
C ASP A 214 1.89 -10.06 -8.34
N MET A 215 1.99 -10.83 -7.26
CA MET A 215 1.57 -10.39 -5.92
C MET A 215 2.20 -9.05 -5.53
N PHE A 216 3.52 -8.89 -5.69
CA PHE A 216 4.19 -7.62 -5.40
C PHE A 216 3.78 -6.48 -6.34
N ASN A 217 3.48 -6.75 -7.61
CA ASN A 217 3.00 -5.72 -8.52
C ASN A 217 1.59 -5.24 -8.16
N TYR A 218 0.66 -6.17 -7.88
CA TYR A 218 -0.72 -5.83 -7.50
C TYR A 218 -0.80 -5.17 -6.12
N MET A 219 0.17 -5.43 -5.24
CA MET A 219 0.28 -4.80 -3.94
C MET A 219 0.27 -3.26 -4.03
N ALA A 220 0.83 -2.66 -5.08
CA ALA A 220 0.81 -1.21 -5.26
C ALA A 220 -0.61 -0.62 -5.12
N MET A 221 -1.63 -1.35 -5.60
CA MET A 221 -3.01 -0.84 -5.60
C MET A 221 -3.77 -1.16 -4.30
N ILE A 222 -3.46 -2.25 -3.58
CA ILE A 222 -4.04 -2.42 -2.24
C ILE A 222 -3.52 -1.36 -1.27
N VAL A 223 -2.31 -0.85 -1.49
CA VAL A 223 -1.76 0.29 -0.75
C VAL A 223 -2.51 1.59 -1.07
N CYS A 224 -2.85 1.84 -2.34
CA CYS A 224 -3.29 3.17 -2.80
C CYS A 224 -4.81 3.29 -3.01
N MET A 225 -5.56 2.20 -3.12
CA MET A 225 -6.91 2.23 -3.67
C MET A 225 -7.94 1.44 -2.85
N ARG A 226 -7.72 1.21 -1.56
CA ARG A 226 -8.80 0.78 -0.68
C ARG A 226 -9.82 1.93 -0.57
N GLY A 227 -11.10 1.58 -0.57
CA GLY A 227 -12.17 2.60 -0.59
C GLY A 227 -12.45 3.21 -1.97
N ASN A 228 -11.79 2.72 -3.03
CA ASN A 228 -11.98 3.19 -4.39
C ASN A 228 -12.57 2.09 -5.30
N ALA A 229 -13.55 2.42 -6.13
CA ALA A 229 -14.24 1.47 -7.01
C ALA A 229 -13.31 0.79 -8.03
N ASP A 230 -12.30 1.51 -8.52
CA ASP A 230 -11.32 0.95 -9.46
C ASP A 230 -10.44 -0.10 -8.77
N GLY A 231 -10.06 0.10 -7.49
CA GLY A 231 -9.33 -0.89 -6.70
C GLY A 231 -10.15 -2.17 -6.50
N HIS A 232 -11.41 -2.05 -6.13
CA HIS A 232 -12.33 -3.17 -6.02
C HIS A 232 -12.45 -3.94 -7.34
N ARG A 233 -12.65 -3.24 -8.46
CA ARG A 233 -12.73 -3.83 -9.80
C ARG A 233 -11.44 -4.56 -10.18
N LEU A 234 -10.28 -3.98 -9.90
CA LEU A 234 -8.98 -4.57 -10.21
C LEU A 234 -8.82 -5.95 -9.56
N PHE A 235 -9.04 -6.04 -8.24
CA PHE A 235 -8.81 -7.30 -7.52
C PHE A 235 -9.85 -8.36 -7.86
N LYS A 236 -11.08 -7.96 -8.18
CA LYS A 236 -12.08 -8.88 -8.72
C LYS A 236 -11.63 -9.44 -10.07
N MET A 237 -11.15 -8.60 -10.99
CA MET A 237 -10.64 -9.06 -12.29
C MET A 237 -9.45 -10.01 -12.12
N TRP A 238 -8.52 -9.68 -11.22
CA TRP A 238 -7.36 -10.52 -10.94
C TRP A 238 -7.77 -11.88 -10.37
N HIS A 239 -8.69 -11.90 -9.40
CA HIS A 239 -9.26 -13.14 -8.88
C HIS A 239 -9.88 -13.99 -10.00
N ASP A 240 -10.74 -13.40 -10.85
CA ASP A 240 -11.45 -14.13 -11.91
C ASP A 240 -10.45 -14.74 -12.94
N GLU A 241 -9.35 -14.03 -13.23
CA GLU A 241 -8.26 -14.54 -14.08
C GLU A 241 -7.51 -15.71 -13.43
N LEU A 242 -7.20 -15.61 -12.13
CA LEU A 242 -6.56 -16.68 -11.37
C LEU A 242 -7.47 -17.91 -11.27
N GLU A 243 -8.77 -17.71 -11.05
CA GLU A 243 -9.76 -18.79 -11.05
C GLU A 243 -9.80 -19.52 -12.41
N ALA A 244 -9.82 -18.76 -13.50
CA ALA A 244 -9.81 -19.35 -14.85
C ALA A 244 -8.54 -20.16 -15.11
N LYS A 245 -7.36 -19.70 -14.68
CA LYS A 245 -6.10 -20.44 -14.75
C LYS A 245 -6.15 -21.72 -13.92
N ALA A 246 -6.65 -21.64 -12.68
CA ALA A 246 -6.77 -22.82 -11.81
C ALA A 246 -7.69 -23.88 -12.42
N LYS A 247 -8.86 -23.49 -12.95
CA LYS A 247 -9.80 -24.38 -13.63
C LYS A 247 -9.19 -25.05 -14.89
N ALA A 248 -8.25 -24.36 -15.53
CA ALA A 248 -7.50 -24.90 -16.69
C ALA A 248 -6.28 -25.74 -16.28
N GLY A 249 -6.02 -25.95 -14.99
CA GLY A 249 -4.85 -26.66 -14.47
C GLY A 249 -3.52 -25.95 -14.75
N LEU A 250 -3.56 -24.64 -14.96
CA LEU A 250 -2.37 -23.84 -15.28
C LEU A 250 -1.67 -23.36 -14.01
N GLY A 251 -0.35 -23.57 -13.97
CA GLY A 251 0.51 -23.06 -12.90
C GLY A 251 0.85 -21.57 -13.04
N PRO A 252 1.77 -21.08 -12.20
CA PRO A 252 2.05 -19.64 -12.08
C PRO A 252 2.58 -19.00 -13.36
N TRP A 253 3.17 -19.79 -14.24
CA TRP A 253 3.81 -19.32 -15.50
C TRP A 253 3.11 -19.86 -16.76
N ASN A 254 1.90 -20.36 -16.63
CA ASN A 254 1.05 -20.94 -17.69
C ASN A 254 1.58 -22.25 -18.32
N SER A 255 2.84 -22.61 -18.13
CA SER A 255 3.44 -23.79 -18.78
C SER A 255 4.53 -24.47 -17.95
N ALA A 256 5.06 -23.82 -16.91
CA ALA A 256 6.11 -24.37 -16.08
C ALA A 256 5.52 -25.05 -14.83
N GLU A 257 6.03 -26.22 -14.50
CA GLU A 257 5.64 -26.93 -13.29
C GLU A 257 6.19 -26.21 -12.05
N GLU A 258 5.32 -26.00 -11.06
CA GLU A 258 5.69 -25.55 -9.74
C GLU A 258 6.35 -26.73 -8.99
N GLN A 259 7.67 -26.63 -8.74
CA GLN A 259 8.42 -27.69 -8.03
C GLN A 259 8.55 -27.40 -6.55
N TYR A 260 8.81 -26.13 -6.21
CA TYR A 260 8.99 -25.68 -4.83
C TYR A 260 8.10 -24.48 -4.56
N ARG A 261 7.52 -24.48 -3.36
CA ARG A 261 6.63 -23.42 -2.86
C ARG A 261 7.32 -22.77 -1.67
N VAL A 262 7.50 -21.45 -1.74
CA VAL A 262 8.21 -20.69 -0.70
C VAL A 262 7.38 -19.50 -0.23
N MET A 263 7.61 -19.09 1.00
CA MET A 263 7.13 -17.84 1.55
C MET A 263 8.27 -16.81 1.45
N TRP A 264 7.91 -15.58 1.11
CA TRP A 264 8.82 -14.44 1.18
C TRP A 264 8.55 -13.67 2.48
N ASP A 265 9.56 -13.50 3.30
CA ASP A 265 9.47 -12.69 4.50
C ASP A 265 10.07 -11.31 4.29
N GLY A 266 9.33 -10.27 4.71
CA GLY A 266 9.76 -8.89 4.64
C GLY A 266 9.56 -8.23 3.26
N ILE A 267 10.21 -7.06 3.12
CA ILE A 267 10.04 -6.15 1.99
C ILE A 267 10.67 -6.68 0.70
N ALA A 268 10.10 -6.31 -0.44
CA ALA A 268 10.64 -6.65 -1.74
C ALA A 268 11.92 -5.87 -2.07
N CYS A 269 12.89 -6.54 -2.71
CA CYS A 269 14.05 -5.85 -3.26
C CYS A 269 13.72 -5.28 -4.66
N TRP A 270 13.07 -4.12 -4.70
CA TRP A 270 12.49 -3.52 -5.90
C TRP A 270 13.42 -3.43 -7.10
N PRO A 271 14.70 -2.97 -6.98
CA PRO A 271 15.61 -2.88 -8.13
C PRO A 271 15.95 -4.22 -8.77
N HIS A 272 15.80 -5.31 -8.02
CA HIS A 272 16.14 -6.67 -8.42
C HIS A 272 14.93 -7.62 -8.50
N LEU A 273 13.71 -7.13 -8.26
CA LEU A 273 12.51 -7.95 -8.20
C LEU A 273 12.35 -8.83 -9.45
N SER A 274 12.35 -8.23 -10.62
CA SER A 274 12.23 -8.96 -11.89
C SER A 274 13.36 -10.00 -12.10
N THR A 275 14.60 -9.64 -11.76
CA THR A 275 15.76 -10.54 -11.90
C THR A 275 15.64 -11.71 -10.94
N THR A 276 15.25 -11.46 -9.69
CA THR A 276 15.07 -12.48 -8.66
C THR A 276 13.98 -13.49 -9.07
N PHE A 277 12.81 -13.02 -9.46
CA PHE A 277 11.72 -13.93 -9.86
C PHE A 277 12.02 -14.69 -11.15
N LYS A 278 12.77 -14.09 -12.09
CA LYS A 278 13.27 -14.83 -13.26
C LYS A 278 14.23 -15.94 -12.87
N ALA A 279 15.09 -15.71 -11.88
CA ALA A 279 16.00 -16.73 -11.38
C ALA A 279 15.24 -17.86 -10.65
N LEU A 280 14.32 -17.52 -9.75
CA LEU A 280 13.48 -18.50 -9.04
C LEU A 280 12.70 -19.39 -10.01
N LYS A 281 12.09 -18.78 -11.02
CA LYS A 281 11.37 -19.51 -12.08
C LYS A 281 12.20 -20.60 -12.76
N LYS A 282 13.51 -20.36 -13.01
CA LYS A 282 14.41 -21.34 -13.65
C LYS A 282 14.53 -22.64 -12.84
N TYR A 283 14.32 -22.56 -11.53
CA TYR A 283 14.39 -23.70 -10.62
C TYR A 283 13.01 -24.22 -10.22
N GLY A 284 11.95 -23.74 -10.87
CA GLY A 284 10.58 -24.13 -10.51
C GLY A 284 10.13 -23.65 -9.12
N ILE A 285 10.81 -22.63 -8.57
CA ILE A 285 10.50 -22.06 -7.26
C ILE A 285 9.44 -20.98 -7.41
N ASN A 286 8.27 -21.20 -6.83
CA ASN A 286 7.19 -20.24 -6.77
C ASN A 286 7.04 -19.65 -5.36
N MET A 287 7.08 -18.33 -5.26
CA MET A 287 6.66 -17.63 -4.04
C MET A 287 5.13 -17.59 -4.04
N VAL A 288 4.51 -18.26 -3.11
CA VAL A 288 3.05 -18.40 -3.03
C VAL A 288 2.42 -17.49 -1.99
N THR A 289 3.20 -17.01 -1.02
CA THR A 289 2.74 -16.08 0.02
C THR A 289 3.88 -15.19 0.51
N SER A 290 3.54 -14.11 1.19
CA SER A 290 4.49 -13.18 1.80
C SER A 290 3.86 -12.48 2.98
N THR A 291 4.63 -12.22 4.03
CA THR A 291 4.20 -11.45 5.20
C THR A 291 3.93 -9.99 4.86
N TYR A 292 4.63 -9.44 3.87
CA TYR A 292 4.61 -8.01 3.56
C TYR A 292 3.33 -7.55 2.83
N PRO A 293 2.91 -8.12 1.67
CA PRO A 293 1.72 -7.65 0.94
C PRO A 293 0.41 -7.73 1.71
N ASP A 294 0.27 -8.69 2.61
CA ASP A 294 -0.97 -8.89 3.37
C ASP A 294 -1.16 -7.87 4.51
N SER A 295 -0.12 -7.12 4.88
CA SER A 295 -0.23 -6.05 5.88
C SER A 295 -1.20 -4.95 5.49
N TRP A 296 -1.48 -4.78 4.19
CA TRP A 296 -2.46 -3.81 3.68
C TRP A 296 -3.88 -4.38 3.54
N ASN A 297 -4.08 -5.66 3.82
CA ASN A 297 -5.39 -6.29 3.81
C ASN A 297 -6.15 -6.00 5.11
N VAL A 298 -6.51 -4.74 5.31
CA VAL A 298 -7.21 -4.27 6.51
C VAL A 298 -8.72 -4.48 6.34
N ARG A 299 -9.30 -5.37 7.15
CA ARG A 299 -10.73 -5.69 7.12
C ARG A 299 -11.41 -5.31 8.42
N TYR A 300 -12.64 -4.85 8.33
CA TYR A 300 -13.45 -4.41 9.47
C TYR A 300 -14.62 -5.35 9.69
N GLU A 301 -14.95 -5.62 10.95
CA GLU A 301 -16.18 -6.32 11.31
C GLU A 301 -17.42 -5.44 11.09
N LYS A 302 -17.24 -4.12 11.23
CA LYS A 302 -18.28 -3.10 11.02
C LYS A 302 -17.69 -1.94 10.23
N ASN A 303 -18.48 -1.41 9.30
CA ASN A 303 -18.11 -0.25 8.49
C ASN A 303 -18.42 1.07 9.24
N ASP A 304 -17.81 1.22 10.42
CA ASP A 304 -17.92 2.38 11.30
C ASP A 304 -16.60 2.67 12.02
N LEU A 305 -16.53 3.76 12.78
CA LEU A 305 -15.35 4.15 13.55
C LEU A 305 -14.88 3.04 14.52
N SER A 306 -15.80 2.28 15.08
CA SER A 306 -15.44 1.23 16.04
C SER A 306 -14.80 0.03 15.33
N GLY A 307 -15.34 -0.35 14.16
CA GLY A 307 -14.75 -1.37 13.30
C GLY A 307 -13.37 -1.00 12.82
N MET A 308 -13.21 0.24 12.33
CA MET A 308 -11.88 0.76 11.95
C MET A 308 -10.92 0.77 13.14
N ALA A 309 -11.34 1.27 14.31
CA ALA A 309 -10.50 1.32 15.49
C ALA A 309 -10.00 -0.07 15.90
N LYS A 310 -10.88 -1.08 15.87
CA LYS A 310 -10.49 -2.47 16.17
C LYS A 310 -9.48 -2.99 15.15
N ALA A 311 -9.72 -2.81 13.86
CA ALA A 311 -8.85 -3.30 12.80
C ALA A 311 -7.46 -2.65 12.83
N TYR A 312 -7.40 -1.34 13.01
CA TYR A 312 -6.11 -0.64 13.05
C TYR A 312 -5.37 -0.77 14.39
N ALA A 313 -6.06 -1.10 15.48
CA ALA A 313 -5.41 -1.25 16.80
C ALA A 313 -4.35 -2.37 16.85
N SER A 314 -4.27 -3.21 15.86
CA SER A 314 -3.31 -4.32 15.77
C SER A 314 -2.65 -4.47 14.39
N ASN A 315 -2.84 -3.49 13.51
CA ASN A 315 -2.29 -3.55 12.17
C ASN A 315 -0.91 -2.88 12.11
N TYR A 316 0.13 -3.67 11.84
CA TYR A 316 1.51 -3.22 11.67
C TYR A 316 2.06 -3.69 10.33
N ALA A 317 3.12 -3.01 9.84
CA ALA A 317 3.90 -3.52 8.72
C ALA A 317 4.44 -4.92 9.04
N ASN A 318 4.24 -5.86 8.15
CA ASN A 318 4.61 -7.27 8.31
C ASN A 318 3.86 -8.02 9.43
N ARG A 319 2.84 -7.41 10.02
CA ARG A 319 2.00 -8.09 11.02
C ARG A 319 0.58 -7.54 10.96
N ASN A 320 -0.34 -8.41 10.58
CA ASN A 320 -1.77 -8.22 10.76
C ASN A 320 -2.27 -9.40 11.58
N LEU A 321 -3.03 -9.17 12.66
CA LEU A 321 -3.50 -10.26 13.54
C LEU A 321 -4.36 -11.28 12.79
N ASP A 322 -5.22 -10.85 11.88
CA ASP A 322 -6.00 -11.75 11.04
C ASP A 322 -5.10 -12.65 10.20
N TYR A 323 -3.98 -12.10 9.71
CA TYR A 323 -2.98 -12.84 8.96
C TYR A 323 -2.24 -13.85 9.86
N ASP A 324 -1.83 -13.42 11.05
CA ASP A 324 -1.13 -14.27 12.02
C ASP A 324 -2.02 -15.45 12.45
N GLU A 325 -3.31 -15.20 12.73
CA GLU A 325 -4.25 -16.25 13.11
C GLU A 325 -4.49 -17.25 11.97
N ASP A 326 -4.64 -16.78 10.74
CA ASP A 326 -4.91 -17.63 9.58
C ASP A 326 -3.65 -18.35 9.03
N ASN A 327 -2.46 -17.78 9.16
CA ASN A 327 -1.26 -18.21 8.42
C ASN A 327 -0.06 -18.60 9.29
N VAL A 328 0.07 -18.09 10.51
CA VAL A 328 1.19 -18.44 11.41
C VAL A 328 0.84 -19.62 12.30
N VAL A 329 -0.43 -19.79 12.63
CA VAL A 329 -0.92 -20.87 13.49
C VAL A 329 -1.25 -22.14 12.69
N ARG A 330 -1.25 -22.10 11.37
CA ARG A 330 -1.46 -23.24 10.47
C ARG A 330 -0.18 -23.63 9.74
#